data_4d1efa26fb67922560b02cec35ab67fc
#
_entry.id   4d1efa26fb67922560b02cec35ab67fc
#
_cell.length_a   1.000
_cell.length_b   1.000
_cell.length_c   1.000
_cell.angle_alpha   90.00
_cell.angle_beta   90.00
_cell.angle_gamma   90.00
#
_symmetry.space_group_name_H-M   'P 1'
#
loop_
_entity.id
_entity.type
_entity.pdbx_description
1 polymer ?
#
loop_
_entity_poly.entity_id
_entity_poly.type
_entity_poly.pdbx_seq_one_letter_code
_entity_poly.pdbx_strand_id
1 'polypeptide(L)'
;EFMGLGYQWATDKHGKERNTDTDFSFANYREADRRLEAYAQIAGRVTSLLERMPEKDRACFYQVLYYPVKACELLNRMVLRGQQNRRYATQQRAATDALAAESRMCHDSLQVITAGYNALLGGKWDHVMTMNQGFASSYFQLPELRSAQLAPRAVLGVEAEGEDVMKGLRSYHMLPAFNTFLRRSYFVDVYN
;
A
#
# COMPACT_ATOMS: atom_id res chain seq x y z
N GLU A 1 -8.13 5.43 11.76
CA GLU A 1 -7.98 4.65 10.50
C GLU A 1 -6.54 4.32 10.17
N PHE A 2 -5.62 5.11 10.64
CA PHE A 2 -4.20 4.84 10.57
C PHE A 2 -3.85 3.49 11.19
N MET A 3 -4.49 3.16 12.29
CA MET A 3 -4.35 1.90 13.03
C MET A 3 -5.08 0.73 12.37
N GLY A 4 -5.86 0.96 11.33
CA GLY A 4 -6.63 -0.09 10.64
C GLY A 4 -5.83 -0.88 9.61
N LEU A 5 -4.50 -0.74 9.54
CA LEU A 5 -3.67 -1.52 8.61
C LEU A 5 -3.31 -2.91 9.13
N GLY A 6 -3.57 -3.22 10.41
CA GLY A 6 -3.30 -4.55 10.96
C GLY A 6 -1.83 -4.94 10.81
N TYR A 7 -0.92 -4.08 11.25
CA TYR A 7 0.51 -4.33 11.09
C TYR A 7 1.00 -5.56 11.83
N GLN A 8 1.74 -6.39 11.14
CA GLN A 8 2.56 -7.41 11.74
C GLN A 8 3.97 -6.86 12.03
N TRP A 9 4.48 -7.16 13.21
CA TRP A 9 5.80 -6.72 13.63
C TRP A 9 6.82 -7.83 13.45
N ALA A 10 7.99 -7.48 12.93
CA ALA A 10 9.14 -8.37 12.89
C ALA A 10 10.38 -7.62 13.37
N THR A 11 11.27 -8.36 13.99
CA THR A 11 12.56 -7.85 14.43
C THR A 11 13.58 -8.05 13.32
N ASP A 12 14.24 -6.97 12.89
CA ASP A 12 15.31 -7.06 11.90
C ASP A 12 16.60 -7.68 12.51
N LYS A 13 17.60 -7.90 11.65
CA LYS A 13 18.90 -8.47 12.05
C LYS A 13 19.66 -7.67 13.11
N HIS A 14 19.23 -6.44 13.39
CA HIS A 14 19.81 -5.57 14.41
C HIS A 14 18.95 -5.51 15.68
N GLY A 15 17.94 -6.35 15.80
CA GLY A 15 17.03 -6.37 16.94
C GLY A 15 15.99 -5.24 16.92
N LYS A 16 15.87 -4.50 15.81
CA LYS A 16 14.90 -3.43 15.68
C LYS A 16 13.57 -3.95 15.13
N GLU A 17 12.49 -3.67 15.83
CA GLU A 17 11.15 -3.98 15.33
C GLU A 17 10.80 -3.16 14.10
N ARG A 18 10.29 -3.82 13.09
CA ARG A 18 9.81 -3.21 11.86
C ARG A 18 8.42 -3.72 11.51
N ASN A 19 7.63 -2.87 10.93
CA ASN A 19 6.43 -3.30 10.23
C ASN A 19 6.82 -4.15 9.04
N THR A 20 6.22 -5.33 8.94
CA THR A 20 6.44 -6.19 7.78
C THR A 20 5.24 -6.17 6.85
N ASP A 21 4.15 -6.77 7.26
CA ASP A 21 2.98 -6.97 6.43
C ASP A 21 1.70 -6.61 7.19
N THR A 22 0.66 -6.34 6.45
CA THR A 22 -0.68 -6.10 6.98
C THR A 22 -1.49 -7.39 6.92
N ASP A 23 -2.63 -7.43 7.62
CA ASP A 23 -3.56 -8.55 7.57
C ASP A 23 -4.47 -8.53 6.32
N PHE A 24 -4.35 -7.52 5.45
CA PHE A 24 -5.15 -7.44 4.22
C PHE A 24 -4.74 -8.48 3.20
N SER A 25 -5.72 -9.25 2.78
CA SER A 25 -5.51 -10.26 1.76
C SER A 25 -5.45 -9.65 0.34
N PHE A 26 -4.50 -10.15 -0.45
CA PHE A 26 -4.44 -9.89 -1.90
C PHE A 26 -5.15 -10.99 -2.71
N ALA A 27 -5.36 -12.16 -2.11
CA ALA A 27 -5.96 -13.33 -2.75
C ALA A 27 -7.44 -13.51 -2.41
N ASN A 28 -7.90 -12.99 -1.26
CA ASN A 28 -9.25 -13.20 -0.80
C ASN A 28 -10.04 -11.89 -0.88
N TYR A 29 -11.23 -11.93 -1.48
CA TYR A 29 -12.18 -10.83 -1.56
C TYR A 29 -11.63 -9.53 -2.14
N ARG A 30 -10.41 -9.54 -2.73
CA ARG A 30 -9.69 -8.35 -3.18
C ARG A 30 -9.60 -7.27 -2.09
N GLU A 31 -9.36 -7.66 -0.85
CA GLU A 31 -9.42 -6.75 0.30
C GLU A 31 -8.46 -5.56 0.16
N ALA A 32 -7.21 -5.83 -0.17
CA ALA A 32 -6.19 -4.79 -0.36
C ALA A 32 -6.55 -3.83 -1.51
N ASP A 33 -6.97 -4.37 -2.66
CA ASP A 33 -7.35 -3.54 -3.81
C ASP A 33 -8.58 -2.69 -3.53
N ARG A 34 -9.63 -3.27 -2.95
CA ARG A 34 -10.84 -2.53 -2.57
C ARG A 34 -10.54 -1.39 -1.60
N ARG A 35 -9.63 -1.63 -0.66
CA ARG A 35 -9.17 -0.59 0.26
C ARG A 35 -8.47 0.54 -0.49
N LEU A 36 -7.54 0.22 -1.38
CA LEU A 36 -6.83 1.21 -2.20
C LEU A 36 -7.77 1.99 -3.13
N GLU A 37 -8.74 1.32 -3.75
CA GLU A 37 -9.77 1.94 -4.58
C GLU A 37 -10.60 2.95 -3.78
N ALA A 38 -11.04 2.58 -2.56
CA ALA A 38 -11.81 3.46 -1.70
C ALA A 38 -11.02 4.72 -1.29
N TYR A 39 -9.77 4.57 -0.89
CA TYR A 39 -8.90 5.71 -0.57
C TYR A 39 -8.64 6.60 -1.78
N ALA A 40 -8.38 6.01 -2.96
CA ALA A 40 -8.14 6.77 -4.18
C ALA A 40 -9.36 7.61 -4.58
N GLN A 41 -10.58 7.08 -4.43
CA GLN A 41 -11.81 7.83 -4.69
C GLN A 41 -11.96 9.05 -3.78
N ILE A 42 -11.71 8.87 -2.48
CA ILE A 42 -11.80 9.97 -1.51
C ILE A 42 -10.71 11.00 -1.77
N ALA A 43 -9.47 10.56 -1.99
CA ALA A 43 -8.35 11.43 -2.28
C ALA A 43 -8.54 12.22 -3.58
N GLY A 44 -9.09 11.60 -4.62
CA GLY A 44 -9.44 12.28 -5.86
C GLY A 44 -10.45 13.41 -5.65
N ARG A 45 -11.50 13.16 -4.86
CA ARG A 45 -12.51 14.19 -4.52
C ARG A 45 -11.89 15.36 -3.75
N VAL A 46 -11.07 15.10 -2.77
CA VAL A 46 -10.40 16.12 -1.95
C VAL A 46 -9.42 16.94 -2.80
N THR A 47 -8.68 16.30 -3.70
CA THR A 47 -7.79 16.99 -4.64
C THR A 47 -8.56 17.96 -5.55
N SER A 48 -9.66 17.50 -6.15
CA SER A 48 -10.51 18.35 -7.00
C SER A 48 -11.18 19.51 -6.24
N LEU A 49 -11.43 19.32 -4.94
CA LEU A 49 -11.94 20.40 -4.09
C LEU A 49 -10.85 21.44 -3.81
N LEU A 50 -9.62 21.00 -3.51
CA LEU A 50 -8.49 21.92 -3.26
C LEU A 50 -8.21 22.82 -4.47
N GLU A 51 -8.27 22.28 -5.68
CA GLU A 51 -8.06 23.04 -6.93
C GLU A 51 -9.07 24.19 -7.08
N ARG A 52 -10.29 23.99 -6.61
CA ARG A 52 -11.40 24.97 -6.68
C ARG A 52 -11.51 25.85 -5.44
N MET A 53 -10.68 25.61 -4.41
CA MET A 53 -10.76 26.34 -3.16
C MET A 53 -10.28 27.79 -3.34
N PRO A 54 -11.04 28.79 -2.85
CA PRO A 54 -10.58 30.16 -2.80
C PRO A 54 -9.25 30.30 -2.06
N GLU A 55 -8.37 31.18 -2.53
CA GLU A 55 -7.01 31.34 -1.97
C GLU A 55 -7.02 31.58 -0.47
N LYS A 56 -7.92 32.42 0.03
CA LYS A 56 -8.06 32.72 1.45
C LYS A 56 -8.33 31.51 2.35
N ASP A 57 -8.97 30.46 1.80
CA ASP A 57 -9.40 29.26 2.55
C ASP A 57 -8.49 28.06 2.27
N ARG A 58 -7.63 28.14 1.24
CA ARG A 58 -6.81 27.04 0.74
C ARG A 58 -5.87 26.47 1.78
N ALA A 59 -5.22 27.31 2.57
CA ALA A 59 -4.29 26.83 3.61
C ALA A 59 -5.02 26.03 4.70
N CYS A 60 -6.18 26.50 5.16
CA CYS A 60 -7.00 25.81 6.13
C CYS A 60 -7.52 24.47 5.57
N PHE A 61 -8.03 24.48 4.32
CA PHE A 61 -8.50 23.26 3.68
C PHE A 61 -7.39 22.23 3.49
N TYR A 62 -6.18 22.70 3.08
CA TYR A 62 -5.02 21.83 2.94
C TYR A 62 -4.69 21.14 4.27
N GLN A 63 -4.65 21.90 5.35
CA GLN A 63 -4.28 21.42 6.68
C GLN A 63 -5.29 20.44 7.25
N VAL A 64 -6.60 20.79 7.18
CA VAL A 64 -7.65 20.07 7.89
C VAL A 64 -8.19 18.88 7.11
N LEU A 65 -8.17 18.94 5.77
CA LEU A 65 -8.81 17.93 4.94
C LEU A 65 -7.88 17.30 3.90
N TYR A 66 -7.20 18.10 3.07
CA TYR A 66 -6.38 17.56 1.99
C TYR A 66 -5.25 16.69 2.52
N TYR A 67 -4.42 17.24 3.40
CA TYR A 67 -3.25 16.53 3.92
C TYR A 67 -3.60 15.22 4.64
N PRO A 68 -4.53 15.19 5.63
CA PRO A 68 -4.87 13.94 6.29
C PRO A 68 -5.38 12.87 5.34
N VAL A 69 -6.25 13.23 4.40
CA VAL A 69 -6.82 12.28 3.44
C VAL A 69 -5.75 11.77 2.47
N LYS A 70 -4.97 12.69 1.89
CA LYS A 70 -3.95 12.34 0.90
C LYS A 70 -2.80 11.57 1.54
N ALA A 71 -2.39 11.93 2.74
CA ALA A 71 -1.37 11.20 3.49
C ALA A 71 -1.82 9.77 3.81
N CYS A 72 -3.08 9.58 4.23
CA CYS A 72 -3.62 8.24 4.46
C CYS A 72 -3.69 7.41 3.18
N GLU A 73 -4.10 7.99 2.07
CA GLU A 73 -4.10 7.30 0.75
C GLU A 73 -2.71 6.85 0.36
N LEU A 74 -1.73 7.76 0.38
CA LEU A 74 -0.36 7.47 0.00
C LEU A 74 0.30 6.44 0.93
N LEU A 75 0.07 6.54 2.23
CA LEU A 75 0.60 5.58 3.21
C LEU A 75 0.03 4.18 2.98
N ASN A 76 -1.29 4.06 2.83
CA ASN A 76 -1.92 2.77 2.56
C ASN A 76 -1.38 2.15 1.27
N ARG A 77 -1.24 2.94 0.22
CA ARG A 77 -0.71 2.49 -1.06
C ARG A 77 0.75 2.09 -0.96
N MET A 78 1.59 2.89 -0.30
CA MET A 78 3.00 2.58 -0.05
C MET A 78 3.16 1.22 0.64
N VAL A 79 2.44 1.00 1.74
CA VAL A 79 2.55 -0.22 2.54
C VAL A 79 2.02 -1.44 1.79
N LEU A 80 0.82 -1.34 1.24
CA LEU A 80 0.18 -2.47 0.55
C LEU A 80 0.89 -2.84 -0.75
N ARG A 81 1.37 -1.86 -1.54
CA ARG A 81 2.18 -2.15 -2.73
C ARG A 81 3.55 -2.71 -2.38
N GLY A 82 4.16 -2.27 -1.27
CA GLY A 82 5.39 -2.90 -0.74
C GLY A 82 5.17 -4.35 -0.31
N GLN A 83 4.08 -4.65 0.37
CA GLN A 83 3.70 -6.02 0.73
C GLN A 83 3.43 -6.88 -0.50
N GLN A 84 2.67 -6.36 -1.46
CA GLN A 84 2.40 -7.03 -2.72
C GLN A 84 3.68 -7.27 -3.54
N ASN A 85 4.62 -6.32 -3.54
CA ASN A 85 5.93 -6.47 -4.15
C ASN A 85 6.71 -7.66 -3.58
N ARG A 86 6.78 -7.79 -2.26
CA ARG A 86 7.47 -8.92 -1.61
C ARG A 86 6.81 -10.25 -1.96
N ARG A 87 5.48 -10.30 -2.00
CA ARG A 87 4.72 -11.47 -2.42
C ARG A 87 5.02 -11.83 -3.87
N TYR A 88 4.96 -10.87 -4.78
CA TYR A 88 5.21 -11.08 -6.21
C TYR A 88 6.66 -11.47 -6.49
N ALA A 89 7.61 -10.94 -5.73
CA ALA A 89 9.03 -11.37 -5.82
C ALA A 89 9.19 -12.86 -5.49
N THR A 90 8.49 -13.35 -4.46
CA THR A 90 8.51 -14.79 -4.09
C THR A 90 7.90 -15.67 -5.19
N GLN A 91 6.94 -15.14 -5.91
CA GLN A 91 6.25 -15.81 -7.02
C GLN A 91 6.96 -15.60 -8.37
N GLN A 92 8.04 -14.84 -8.40
CA GLN A 92 8.81 -14.48 -9.61
C GLN A 92 7.96 -13.78 -10.68
N ARG A 93 6.99 -12.96 -10.28
CA ARG A 93 6.11 -12.24 -11.19
C ARG A 93 6.82 -11.06 -11.85
N ALA A 94 6.54 -10.84 -13.13
CA ALA A 94 7.10 -9.71 -13.90
C ALA A 94 6.68 -8.33 -13.32
N ALA A 95 5.51 -8.22 -12.71
CA ALA A 95 5.01 -6.97 -12.13
C ALA A 95 5.72 -6.54 -10.83
N THR A 96 6.66 -7.32 -10.30
CA THR A 96 7.36 -7.05 -9.03
C THR A 96 8.00 -5.67 -8.99
N ASP A 97 8.78 -5.30 -10.01
CA ASP A 97 9.51 -4.03 -10.03
C ASP A 97 8.60 -2.82 -10.19
N ALA A 98 7.47 -2.96 -10.90
CA ALA A 98 6.46 -1.91 -11.01
C ALA A 98 5.82 -1.60 -9.66
N LEU A 99 5.53 -2.61 -8.84
CA LEU A 99 5.02 -2.43 -7.49
C LEU A 99 6.02 -1.76 -6.55
N ALA A 100 7.31 -2.09 -6.69
CA ALA A 100 8.37 -1.43 -5.96
C ALA A 100 8.46 0.06 -6.32
N ALA A 101 8.38 0.38 -7.62
CA ALA A 101 8.38 1.76 -8.10
C ALA A 101 7.16 2.54 -7.58
N GLU A 102 5.97 1.95 -7.61
CA GLU A 102 4.75 2.56 -7.07
C GLU A 102 4.87 2.85 -5.57
N SER A 103 5.40 1.90 -4.79
CA SER A 103 5.61 2.10 -3.35
C SER A 103 6.58 3.25 -3.06
N ARG A 104 7.70 3.35 -3.80
CA ARG A 104 8.65 4.47 -3.69
C ARG A 104 8.00 5.81 -4.06
N MET A 105 7.28 5.84 -5.16
CA MET A 105 6.59 7.06 -5.60
C MET A 105 5.60 7.56 -4.54
N CYS A 106 4.88 6.67 -3.87
CA CYS A 106 3.99 7.03 -2.77
C CYS A 106 4.75 7.59 -1.58
N HIS A 107 5.88 6.99 -1.21
CA HIS A 107 6.77 7.50 -0.16
C HIS A 107 7.25 8.92 -0.48
N ASP A 108 7.77 9.14 -1.68
CA ASP A 108 8.30 10.45 -2.09
C ASP A 108 7.19 11.50 -2.16
N SER A 109 6.01 11.14 -2.66
CA SER A 109 4.83 12.00 -2.67
C SER A 109 4.38 12.39 -1.27
N LEU A 110 4.48 11.46 -0.32
CA LEU A 110 4.16 11.72 1.09
C LEU A 110 5.12 12.75 1.70
N GLN A 111 6.42 12.68 1.36
CA GLN A 111 7.40 13.69 1.76
C GLN A 111 7.05 15.07 1.19
N VAL A 112 6.67 15.13 -0.09
CA VAL A 112 6.32 16.39 -0.76
C VAL A 112 5.10 17.05 -0.11
N ILE A 113 4.02 16.30 0.14
CA ILE A 113 2.81 16.90 0.75
C ILE A 113 3.06 17.29 2.22
N THR A 114 3.94 16.57 2.92
CA THR A 114 4.35 16.92 4.30
C THR A 114 5.16 18.21 4.33
N ALA A 115 6.11 18.38 3.40
CA ALA A 115 6.84 19.63 3.25
C ALA A 115 5.89 20.80 2.90
N GLY A 116 4.92 20.56 2.02
CA GLY A 116 3.85 21.52 1.72
C GLY A 116 3.05 21.93 2.95
N TYR A 117 2.68 20.98 3.81
CA TYR A 117 2.00 21.27 5.07
C TYR A 117 2.84 22.18 5.98
N ASN A 118 4.11 21.83 6.18
CA ASN A 118 4.99 22.56 7.07
C ASN A 118 5.30 23.98 6.55
N ALA A 119 5.26 24.20 5.24
CA ALA A 119 5.46 25.52 4.62
C ALA A 119 4.21 26.43 4.65
N LEU A 120 3.04 25.93 5.06
CA LEU A 120 1.80 26.72 5.08
C LEU A 120 1.95 27.99 5.94
N LEU A 121 1.37 29.08 5.45
CA LEU A 121 1.34 30.37 6.16
C LEU A 121 2.73 30.87 6.59
N GLY A 122 3.72 30.73 5.70
CA GLY A 122 5.09 31.15 5.96
C GLY A 122 5.82 30.29 6.99
N GLY A 123 5.45 29.01 7.10
CA GLY A 123 6.10 28.09 8.04
C GLY A 123 5.53 28.14 9.47
N LYS A 124 4.36 28.75 9.66
CA LYS A 124 3.73 28.84 10.99
C LYS A 124 3.57 27.45 11.66
N TRP A 125 3.42 26.40 10.86
CA TRP A 125 3.21 25.03 11.29
C TRP A 125 4.41 24.13 11.00
N ASP A 126 5.57 24.72 10.80
CA ASP A 126 6.80 23.97 10.56
C ASP A 126 7.07 22.99 11.70
N HIS A 127 7.55 21.80 11.37
CA HIS A 127 7.79 20.67 12.27
C HIS A 127 6.56 20.06 12.96
N VAL A 128 5.33 20.55 12.73
CA VAL A 128 4.13 19.92 13.28
C VAL A 128 3.88 18.54 12.64
N MET A 129 4.07 18.46 11.33
CA MET A 129 4.05 17.17 10.61
C MET A 129 5.48 16.75 10.28
N THR A 130 6.05 15.96 11.17
CA THR A 130 7.40 15.41 10.99
C THR A 130 7.34 13.89 11.02
N MET A 131 7.54 13.27 9.85
CA MET A 131 7.31 11.84 9.67
C MET A 131 8.38 10.93 10.29
N ASN A 132 9.54 11.49 10.63
CA ASN A 132 10.71 10.71 11.05
C ASN A 132 11.05 10.86 12.54
N GLN A 133 10.12 11.27 13.38
CA GLN A 133 10.36 11.48 14.80
C GLN A 133 9.50 10.56 15.69
N GLY A 134 10.12 10.06 16.76
CA GLY A 134 9.46 9.34 17.82
C GLY A 134 9.01 7.92 17.43
N PHE A 135 8.08 7.41 18.22
CA PHE A 135 7.54 6.05 18.13
C PHE A 135 6.91 5.73 16.76
N ALA A 136 6.31 6.74 16.12
CA ALA A 136 5.63 6.55 14.84
C ALA A 136 6.57 6.55 13.62
N SER A 137 7.87 6.80 13.78
CA SER A 137 8.80 6.94 12.64
C SER A 137 8.88 5.69 11.75
N SER A 138 8.74 4.50 12.35
CA SER A 138 8.79 3.23 11.62
C SER A 138 7.61 3.04 10.65
N TYR A 139 6.46 3.64 10.94
CA TYR A 139 5.26 3.53 10.08
C TYR A 139 5.38 4.29 8.76
N PHE A 140 6.24 5.31 8.73
CA PHE A 140 6.41 6.18 7.57
C PHE A 140 7.66 5.86 6.75
N GLN A 141 8.42 4.86 7.17
CA GLN A 141 9.59 4.41 6.41
C GLN A 141 9.14 3.61 5.19
N LEU A 142 9.92 3.76 4.12
CA LEU A 142 9.75 2.91 2.95
C LEU A 142 9.89 1.45 3.38
N PRO A 143 8.91 0.57 3.08
CA PRO A 143 9.00 -0.85 3.40
C PRO A 143 10.15 -1.50 2.63
N GLU A 144 10.60 -2.67 3.07
CA GLU A 144 11.52 -3.49 2.30
C GLU A 144 10.90 -3.82 0.94
N LEU A 145 11.66 -3.54 -0.11
CA LEU A 145 11.26 -3.82 -1.49
C LEU A 145 12.23 -4.82 -2.13
N ARG A 146 11.70 -5.67 -2.98
CA ARG A 146 12.46 -6.71 -3.68
C ARG A 146 12.39 -6.49 -5.18
N SER A 147 13.47 -6.84 -5.87
CA SER A 147 13.51 -6.84 -7.34
C SER A 147 13.02 -8.17 -7.89
N ALA A 148 12.48 -8.13 -9.10
CA ALA A 148 12.05 -9.31 -9.81
C ALA A 148 13.27 -10.22 -10.13
N GLN A 149 13.14 -11.48 -9.78
CA GLN A 149 14.06 -12.53 -10.22
C GLN A 149 13.28 -13.44 -11.16
N LEU A 150 13.20 -13.01 -12.42
CA LEU A 150 12.42 -13.72 -13.43
C LEU A 150 13.08 -15.06 -13.76
N ALA A 151 12.27 -16.08 -13.99
CA ALA A 151 12.75 -17.35 -14.49
C ALA A 151 13.40 -17.15 -15.87
N PRO A 152 14.43 -17.95 -16.23
CA PRO A 152 15.11 -17.83 -17.53
C PRO A 152 14.24 -18.23 -18.73
N ARG A 153 13.03 -18.72 -18.46
CA ARG A 153 12.03 -19.09 -19.46
C ARG A 153 10.65 -18.63 -18.99
N ALA A 154 9.73 -18.47 -19.92
CA ALA A 154 8.34 -18.17 -19.59
C ALA A 154 7.76 -19.27 -18.70
N VAL A 155 7.18 -18.86 -17.57
CA VAL A 155 6.53 -19.74 -16.59
C VAL A 155 5.16 -19.18 -16.29
N LEU A 156 4.13 -19.99 -16.51
CA LEU A 156 2.76 -19.63 -16.14
C LEU A 156 2.55 -19.94 -14.68
N GLY A 157 2.18 -18.93 -13.90
CA GLY A 157 1.71 -19.06 -12.53
C GLY A 157 0.20 -18.88 -12.45
N VAL A 158 -0.43 -19.56 -11.51
CA VAL A 158 -1.87 -19.43 -11.24
C VAL A 158 -2.08 -19.30 -9.74
N GLU A 159 -2.93 -18.37 -9.35
CA GLU A 159 -3.36 -18.16 -7.98
C GLU A 159 -4.88 -18.04 -7.92
N ALA A 160 -5.52 -18.86 -7.10
CA ALA A 160 -6.96 -18.86 -6.95
C ALA A 160 -7.40 -18.18 -5.65
N GLU A 161 -8.53 -17.48 -5.70
CA GLU A 161 -9.16 -16.92 -4.50
C GLU A 161 -9.51 -18.06 -3.52
N GLY A 162 -9.21 -17.87 -2.24
CA GLY A 162 -9.43 -18.87 -1.19
C GLY A 162 -8.21 -19.72 -0.88
N GLU A 163 -7.12 -19.60 -1.62
CA GLU A 163 -5.88 -20.30 -1.31
C GLU A 163 -4.97 -19.50 -0.38
N ASP A 164 -4.32 -20.21 0.53
CA ASP A 164 -3.20 -19.68 1.30
C ASP A 164 -1.93 -19.76 0.46
N VAL A 165 -1.57 -18.65 -0.12
CA VAL A 165 -0.42 -18.51 -1.04
C VAL A 165 0.93 -18.84 -0.38
N MET A 166 1.02 -18.76 0.94
CA MET A 166 2.24 -19.13 1.65
C MET A 166 2.48 -20.64 1.61
N LYS A 167 1.42 -21.42 1.46
CA LYS A 167 1.51 -22.88 1.26
C LYS A 167 1.56 -23.27 -0.21
N GLY A 168 1.27 -22.33 -1.10
CA GLY A 168 1.47 -22.36 -2.54
C GLY A 168 0.89 -23.56 -3.28
N LEU A 169 0.31 -23.29 -4.42
CA LEU A 169 0.02 -24.27 -5.50
C LEU A 169 1.22 -25.14 -5.93
N ARG A 170 2.32 -25.08 -5.20
CA ARG A 170 3.57 -25.77 -5.57
C ARG A 170 3.43 -27.30 -5.63
N SER A 171 2.39 -27.85 -5.03
CA SER A 171 2.26 -29.31 -4.98
C SER A 171 1.11 -29.90 -5.76
N TYR A 172 0.10 -29.14 -6.14
CA TYR A 172 -1.12 -29.78 -6.64
C TYR A 172 -1.72 -29.02 -7.82
N HIS A 173 -1.25 -28.61 -8.80
CA HIS A 173 -1.82 -28.05 -10.03
C HIS A 173 -3.36 -28.15 -10.17
N MET A 174 -4.08 -28.08 -9.04
CA MET A 174 -5.53 -28.17 -8.95
C MET A 174 -6.08 -26.91 -8.32
N LEU A 175 -7.16 -26.40 -8.90
CA LEU A 175 -7.91 -25.31 -8.29
C LEU A 175 -8.61 -25.81 -7.00
N PRO A 176 -8.75 -24.95 -5.97
CA PRO A 176 -9.48 -25.30 -4.76
C PRO A 176 -10.96 -25.58 -5.06
N ALA A 177 -11.63 -26.29 -4.18
CA ALA A 177 -13.06 -26.45 -4.26
C ALA A 177 -13.74 -25.12 -3.93
N PHE A 178 -14.36 -24.50 -4.91
CA PHE A 178 -15.08 -23.23 -4.71
C PHE A 178 -16.43 -23.47 -4.05
N ASN A 179 -16.70 -22.73 -2.98
CA ASN A 179 -17.95 -22.81 -2.25
C ASN A 179 -19.03 -21.97 -2.94
N THR A 180 -19.88 -22.63 -3.71
CA THR A 180 -20.97 -21.98 -4.45
C THR A 180 -22.14 -21.50 -3.56
N PHE A 181 -22.19 -21.92 -2.30
CA PHE A 181 -23.20 -21.48 -1.35
C PHE A 181 -22.93 -20.04 -0.86
N LEU A 182 -21.65 -19.69 -0.61
CA LEU A 182 -21.27 -18.37 -0.11
C LEU A 182 -21.15 -17.33 -1.22
N ARG A 183 -20.68 -17.74 -2.40
CA ARG A 183 -20.44 -16.83 -3.53
C ARG A 183 -20.69 -17.52 -4.87
N ARG A 184 -21.14 -16.73 -5.86
CA ARG A 184 -21.36 -17.21 -7.23
C ARG A 184 -20.14 -17.04 -8.15
N SER A 185 -19.19 -16.21 -7.75
CA SER A 185 -18.00 -15.92 -8.54
C SER A 185 -16.75 -15.86 -7.66
N TYR A 186 -15.68 -16.43 -8.16
CA TYR A 186 -14.34 -16.39 -7.61
C TYR A 186 -13.39 -15.90 -8.69
N PHE A 187 -12.28 -15.29 -8.32
CA PHE A 187 -11.27 -14.94 -9.30
C PHE A 187 -10.11 -15.93 -9.27
N VAL A 188 -9.49 -16.08 -10.43
CA VAL A 188 -8.24 -16.79 -10.61
C VAL A 188 -7.27 -15.81 -11.28
N ASP A 189 -6.16 -15.55 -10.63
CA ASP A 189 -5.10 -14.71 -11.15
C ASP A 189 -4.12 -15.59 -11.93
N VAL A 190 -3.89 -15.24 -13.19
CA VAL A 190 -2.95 -15.92 -14.07
C VAL A 190 -1.82 -14.95 -14.38
N TYR A 191 -0.59 -15.35 -14.09
CA TYR A 191 0.56 -14.46 -14.17
C TYR A 191 1.80 -15.12 -14.79
N ASN A 192 2.68 -14.28 -15.25
CA ASN A 192 4.00 -14.63 -15.79
C ASN A 192 5.09 -13.92 -14.97
#